data_8572752fc70c6ac4870b308b5db4bfde
#
_entry.id   8572752fc70c6ac4870b308b5db4bfde
#
_cell.length_a   1.000
_cell.length_b   1.000
_cell.length_c   1.000
_cell.angle_alpha   90.00
_cell.angle_beta   90.00
_cell.angle_gamma   90.00
#
_symmetry.space_group_name_H-M   'P 1'
#
loop_
_entity.id
_entity.type
_entity.pdbx_description
1 polymer ?
#
loop_
_entity_poly.entity_id
_entity_poly.type
_entity_poly.pdbx_seq_one_letter_code
_entity_poly.pdbx_strand_id
1 'polypeptide(L)'
;MNIKESNTYNDVVLQSRAHRAIKAHLTESLKDHGITMMQWSIIGLVADAGEQGVRISDLAHALDTSLAFITTSVNVLEAKGFVARAGHGQDNRAKLVRLSPEFAPKVGAIEADLKARQNDHLYDGISAKDMNAYFTVLRHLARSESV
;
A
#
# COMPACT_ATOMS: atom_id res chain seq x y z
N MET A 1 -23.27 -0.20 -19.12
CA MET A 1 -23.42 1.28 -19.15
C MET A 1 -22.37 1.86 -20.08
N ASN A 2 -22.81 2.61 -21.06
CA ASN A 2 -21.88 3.30 -21.97
C ASN A 2 -21.21 4.45 -21.21
N ILE A 3 -19.90 4.63 -21.33
CA ILE A 3 -19.15 5.71 -20.69
C ILE A 3 -19.75 7.09 -21.03
N LYS A 4 -20.40 7.21 -22.19
CA LYS A 4 -21.09 8.43 -22.59
C LYS A 4 -22.36 8.75 -21.78
N GLU A 5 -22.86 7.78 -21.03
CA GLU A 5 -24.07 7.91 -20.20
C GLU A 5 -23.75 8.10 -18.73
N SER A 6 -22.49 8.00 -18.34
CA SER A 6 -22.08 8.26 -16.96
C SER A 6 -22.06 9.78 -16.70
N ASN A 7 -22.32 10.16 -15.47
CA ASN A 7 -22.22 11.54 -15.05
C ASN A 7 -21.26 11.66 -13.86
N THR A 8 -20.69 12.85 -13.69
CA THR A 8 -19.60 13.06 -12.76
C THR A 8 -19.94 12.68 -11.32
N TYR A 9 -21.17 12.94 -10.86
CA TYR A 9 -21.55 12.61 -9.48
C TYR A 9 -21.74 11.12 -9.26
N ASN A 10 -22.33 10.40 -10.22
CA ASN A 10 -22.45 8.94 -10.15
C ASN A 10 -21.07 8.28 -10.21
N ASP A 11 -20.18 8.81 -11.04
CA ASP A 11 -18.82 8.29 -11.17
C ASP A 11 -18.04 8.41 -9.84
N VAL A 12 -18.16 9.55 -9.18
CA VAL A 12 -17.51 9.76 -7.87
C VAL A 12 -18.10 8.84 -6.81
N VAL A 13 -19.43 8.66 -6.79
CA VAL A 13 -20.09 7.74 -5.85
C VAL A 13 -19.63 6.30 -6.12
N LEU A 14 -19.57 5.89 -7.38
CA LEU A 14 -19.15 4.55 -7.77
C LEU A 14 -17.70 4.27 -7.35
N GLN A 15 -16.80 5.21 -7.62
CA GLN A 15 -15.39 5.11 -7.21
C GLN A 15 -15.25 5.01 -5.68
N SER A 16 -16.00 5.82 -4.93
CA SER A 16 -15.99 5.79 -3.47
C SER A 16 -16.49 4.44 -2.93
N ARG A 17 -17.54 3.88 -3.54
CA ARG A 17 -18.07 2.57 -3.15
C ARG A 17 -17.07 1.46 -3.45
N ALA A 18 -16.45 1.49 -4.62
CA ALA A 18 -15.41 0.53 -5.01
C ALA A 18 -14.22 0.60 -4.05
N HIS A 19 -13.76 1.80 -3.74
CA HIS A 19 -12.65 2.01 -2.79
C HIS A 19 -12.98 1.42 -1.41
N ARG A 20 -14.19 1.67 -0.90
CA ARG A 20 -14.62 1.10 0.39
C ARG A 20 -14.64 -0.43 0.37
N ALA A 21 -15.12 -1.03 -0.72
CA ALA A 21 -15.17 -2.48 -0.86
C ALA A 21 -13.76 -3.09 -0.89
N ILE A 22 -12.86 -2.50 -1.65
CA ILE A 22 -11.45 -2.93 -1.74
C ILE A 22 -10.78 -2.80 -0.36
N LYS A 23 -10.96 -1.66 0.28
CA LYS A 23 -10.39 -1.39 1.61
C LYS A 23 -10.91 -2.38 2.66
N ALA A 24 -12.21 -2.65 2.69
CA ALA A 24 -12.82 -3.57 3.63
C ALA A 24 -12.29 -4.99 3.45
N HIS A 25 -12.20 -5.44 2.20
CA HIS A 25 -11.67 -6.77 1.87
C HIS A 25 -10.20 -6.92 2.30
N LEU A 26 -9.37 -5.93 1.95
CA LEU A 26 -7.95 -5.95 2.29
C LEU A 26 -7.74 -5.88 3.81
N THR A 27 -8.47 -5.02 4.50
CA THR A 27 -8.41 -4.90 5.96
C THR A 27 -8.74 -6.23 6.65
N GLU A 28 -9.79 -6.90 6.19
CA GLU A 28 -10.20 -8.20 6.75
C GLU A 28 -9.14 -9.27 6.49
N SER A 29 -8.61 -9.33 5.26
CA SER A 29 -7.56 -10.28 4.89
C SER A 29 -6.27 -10.07 5.69
N LEU A 30 -5.91 -8.82 5.95
CA LEU A 30 -4.68 -8.47 6.69
C LEU A 30 -4.77 -8.79 8.19
N LYS A 31 -5.97 -8.91 8.75
CA LYS A 31 -6.15 -9.29 10.17
C LYS A 31 -5.46 -10.61 10.50
N ASP A 32 -5.51 -11.58 9.60
CA ASP A 32 -4.88 -12.88 9.81
C ASP A 32 -3.35 -12.79 9.87
N HIS A 33 -2.79 -11.69 9.36
CA HIS A 33 -1.35 -11.41 9.40
C HIS A 33 -0.97 -10.42 10.50
N GLY A 34 -1.95 -9.90 11.25
CA GLY A 34 -1.70 -8.92 12.31
C GLY A 34 -1.23 -7.56 11.81
N ILE A 35 -1.62 -7.19 10.59
CA ILE A 35 -1.13 -5.99 9.88
C ILE A 35 -2.32 -5.14 9.48
N THR A 36 -2.23 -3.81 9.66
CA THR A 36 -3.22 -2.86 9.15
C THR A 36 -2.93 -2.54 7.68
N MET A 37 -3.92 -1.99 6.98
CA MET A 37 -3.76 -1.59 5.58
C MET A 37 -2.64 -0.54 5.41
N MET A 38 -2.56 0.44 6.31
CA MET A 38 -1.50 1.45 6.27
C MET A 38 -0.13 0.83 6.55
N GLN A 39 -0.05 -0.08 7.51
CA GLN A 39 1.19 -0.81 7.80
C GLN A 39 1.64 -1.63 6.60
N TRP A 40 0.70 -2.28 5.90
CA TRP A 40 1.01 -3.05 4.70
C TRP A 40 1.54 -2.14 3.58
N SER A 41 0.95 -0.97 3.41
CA SER A 41 1.43 0.02 2.43
C SER A 41 2.86 0.48 2.75
N ILE A 42 3.16 0.75 4.02
CA ILE A 42 4.51 1.10 4.46
C ILE A 42 5.48 -0.05 4.19
N ILE A 43 5.11 -1.27 4.57
CA ILE A 43 5.92 -2.48 4.34
C ILE A 43 6.25 -2.63 2.87
N GLY A 44 5.27 -2.44 1.99
CA GLY A 44 5.46 -2.55 0.55
C GLY A 44 6.45 -1.54 0.00
N LEU A 45 6.31 -0.28 0.40
CA LEU A 45 7.23 0.79 -0.02
C LEU A 45 8.65 0.55 0.51
N VAL A 46 8.77 0.07 1.74
CA VAL A 46 10.07 -0.27 2.33
C VAL A 46 10.69 -1.48 1.61
N ALA A 47 9.88 -2.49 1.27
CA ALA A 47 10.34 -3.64 0.50
C ALA A 47 10.85 -3.22 -0.89
N ASP A 48 10.14 -2.34 -1.57
CA ASP A 48 10.53 -1.83 -2.89
C ASP A 48 11.85 -1.05 -2.86
N ALA A 49 12.12 -0.35 -1.76
CA ALA A 49 13.37 0.40 -1.58
C ALA A 49 14.59 -0.52 -1.36
N GLY A 50 14.36 -1.77 -0.96
CA GLY A 50 15.43 -2.74 -0.75
C GLY A 50 16.43 -2.31 0.34
N GLU A 51 17.69 -2.65 0.13
CA GLU A 51 18.75 -2.36 1.10
C GLU A 51 19.07 -0.87 1.25
N GLN A 52 18.70 -0.06 0.26
CA GLN A 52 18.90 1.39 0.35
C GLN A 52 18.04 2.01 1.45
N GLY A 53 16.90 1.40 1.74
CA GLY A 53 15.96 1.93 2.71
C GLY A 53 15.21 3.16 2.19
N VAL A 54 14.30 3.66 2.99
CA VAL A 54 13.47 4.81 2.64
C VAL A 54 13.35 5.75 3.85
N ARG A 55 13.32 7.05 3.59
CA ARG A 55 13.14 8.05 4.64
C ARG A 55 11.67 8.12 5.07
N ILE A 56 11.45 8.43 6.35
CA ILE A 56 10.09 8.64 6.88
C ILE A 56 9.36 9.73 6.10
N SER A 57 10.06 10.81 5.72
CA SER A 57 9.47 11.90 4.93
C SER A 57 9.00 11.45 3.56
N ASP A 58 9.75 10.54 2.92
CA ASP A 58 9.35 10.00 1.61
C ASP A 58 8.14 9.08 1.73
N LEU A 59 8.06 8.29 2.81
CA LEU A 59 6.86 7.48 3.10
C LEU A 59 5.63 8.36 3.32
N ALA A 60 5.77 9.43 4.09
CA ALA A 60 4.68 10.35 4.38
C ALA A 60 4.18 11.01 3.08
N HIS A 61 5.08 11.42 2.21
CA HIS A 61 4.74 12.00 0.92
C HIS A 61 4.04 10.98 0.00
N ALA A 62 4.61 9.78 -0.12
CA ALA A 62 4.05 8.73 -0.99
C ALA A 62 2.64 8.29 -0.55
N LEU A 63 2.37 8.29 0.75
CA LEU A 63 1.09 7.85 1.33
C LEU A 63 0.13 9.01 1.65
N ASP A 64 0.51 10.22 1.27
CA ASP A 64 -0.29 11.45 1.46
C ASP A 64 -0.80 11.57 2.90
N THR A 65 0.13 11.50 3.86
CA THR A 65 -0.18 11.58 5.28
C THR A 65 0.89 12.39 6.02
N SER A 66 0.65 12.65 7.30
CA SER A 66 1.56 13.46 8.12
C SER A 66 2.83 12.68 8.50
N LEU A 67 3.90 13.44 8.68
CA LEU A 67 5.18 12.90 9.17
C LEU A 67 4.99 12.24 10.54
N ALA A 68 4.22 12.87 11.44
CA ALA A 68 3.95 12.35 12.78
C ALA A 68 3.23 11.00 12.73
N PHE A 69 2.25 10.85 11.84
CA PHE A 69 1.52 9.59 11.68
C PHE A 69 2.45 8.46 11.19
N ILE A 70 3.29 8.74 10.19
CA ILE A 70 4.24 7.74 9.68
C ILE A 70 5.28 7.39 10.75
N THR A 71 5.79 8.37 11.49
CA THR A 71 6.73 8.11 12.59
C THR A 71 6.14 7.15 13.61
N THR A 72 4.89 7.39 14.01
CA THR A 72 4.18 6.51 14.96
C THR A 72 3.99 5.11 14.36
N SER A 73 3.58 5.02 13.09
CA SER A 73 3.38 3.75 12.41
C SER A 73 4.68 2.95 12.27
N VAL A 74 5.77 3.61 11.94
CA VAL A 74 7.10 2.97 11.84
C VAL A 74 7.57 2.50 13.21
N ASN A 75 7.32 3.28 14.28
CA ASN A 75 7.64 2.85 15.65
C ASN A 75 6.93 1.54 16.01
N VAL A 76 5.66 1.42 15.65
CA VAL A 76 4.88 0.19 15.88
C VAL A 76 5.47 -0.99 15.09
N LEU A 77 5.79 -0.77 13.81
CA LEU A 77 6.38 -1.81 12.96
C LEU A 77 7.77 -2.24 13.44
N GLU A 78 8.55 -1.30 13.94
CA GLU A 78 9.86 -1.58 14.54
C GLU A 78 9.71 -2.42 15.81
N ALA A 79 8.76 -2.07 16.67
CA ALA A 79 8.47 -2.82 17.89
C ALA A 79 7.99 -4.25 17.58
N LYS A 80 7.28 -4.46 16.47
CA LYS A 80 6.88 -5.78 16.00
C LYS A 80 8.02 -6.58 15.35
N GLY A 81 9.17 -5.94 15.11
CA GLY A 81 10.30 -6.58 14.45
C GLY A 81 10.18 -6.67 12.93
N PHE A 82 9.29 -5.89 12.32
CA PHE A 82 9.06 -5.95 10.87
C PHE A 82 10.01 -5.03 10.10
N VAL A 83 10.37 -3.90 10.68
CA VAL A 83 11.30 -2.93 10.10
C VAL A 83 12.38 -2.58 11.10
N ALA A 84 13.48 -2.02 10.59
CA ALA A 84 14.56 -1.48 11.40
C ALA A 84 14.98 -0.13 10.84
N ARG A 85 15.42 0.76 11.72
CA ARG A 85 15.99 2.04 11.32
C ARG A 85 17.50 1.93 11.35
N ALA A 86 18.14 2.28 10.25
CA ALA A 86 19.59 2.33 10.15
C ALA A 86 20.02 3.77 9.87
N GLY A 87 20.96 4.27 10.67
CA GLY A 87 21.57 5.57 10.42
C GLY A 87 22.45 5.50 9.18
N HIS A 88 22.43 6.56 8.37
CA HIS A 88 23.35 6.72 7.26
C HIS A 88 24.57 7.48 7.77
N GLY A 89 25.63 6.75 8.13
CA GLY A 89 26.84 7.36 8.68
C GLY A 89 26.62 7.95 10.08
N GLN A 90 27.27 9.07 10.36
CA GLN A 90 27.19 9.75 11.67
C GLN A 90 26.00 10.71 11.78
N ASP A 91 25.20 10.86 10.72
CA ASP A 91 24.07 11.79 10.75
C ASP A 91 22.79 11.06 11.18
N ASN A 92 22.43 11.22 12.46
CA ASN A 92 21.20 10.68 13.03
C ASN A 92 19.91 11.30 12.43
N ARG A 93 20.01 12.33 11.58
CA ARG A 93 18.86 13.01 10.99
C ARG A 93 18.29 12.29 9.79
N ALA A 94 19.07 11.39 9.15
CA ALA A 94 18.67 10.69 7.95
C ALA A 94 18.58 9.19 8.22
N LYS A 95 17.77 8.80 9.21
CA LYS A 95 17.51 7.38 9.47
C LYS A 95 16.66 6.81 8.36
N LEU A 96 17.16 5.76 7.73
CA LEU A 96 16.49 5.02 6.69
C LEU A 96 15.75 3.84 7.30
N VAL A 97 14.52 3.62 6.84
CA VAL A 97 13.71 2.47 7.24
C VAL A 97 13.93 1.34 6.26
N ARG A 98 14.21 0.15 6.77
CA ARG A 98 14.42 -1.08 5.99
C ARG A 98 13.61 -2.21 6.59
N LEU A 99 13.29 -3.21 5.78
CA LEU A 99 12.73 -4.45 6.32
C LEU A 99 13.78 -5.13 7.20
N SER A 100 13.34 -5.70 8.33
CA SER A 100 14.22 -6.54 9.10
C SER A 100 14.55 -7.81 8.31
N PRO A 101 15.79 -8.39 8.48
CA PRO A 101 16.15 -9.61 7.78
C PRO A 101 15.23 -10.79 8.09
N GLU A 102 14.64 -10.83 9.28
CA GLU A 102 13.73 -11.88 9.71
C GLU A 102 12.36 -11.76 9.05
N PHE A 103 11.91 -10.55 8.77
CA PHE A 103 10.58 -10.30 8.20
C PHE A 103 10.59 -10.27 6.67
N ALA A 104 11.67 -9.82 6.04
CA ALA A 104 11.75 -9.66 4.59
C ALA A 104 11.30 -10.91 3.81
N PRO A 105 11.68 -12.15 4.18
CA PRO A 105 11.22 -13.36 3.47
C PRO A 105 9.70 -13.59 3.58
N LYS A 106 9.05 -13.04 4.59
CA LYS A 106 7.60 -13.25 4.83
C LYS A 106 6.73 -12.39 3.94
N VAL A 107 7.25 -11.29 3.40
CA VAL A 107 6.46 -10.34 2.59
C VAL A 107 5.86 -11.00 1.36
N GLY A 108 6.65 -11.82 0.66
CA GLY A 108 6.17 -12.53 -0.52
C GLY A 108 5.04 -13.52 -0.24
N ALA A 109 5.12 -14.23 0.89
CA ALA A 109 4.07 -15.17 1.29
C ALA A 109 2.76 -14.44 1.67
N ILE A 110 2.86 -13.31 2.37
CA ILE A 110 1.70 -12.48 2.72
C ILE A 110 1.07 -11.93 1.43
N GLU A 111 1.87 -11.39 0.52
CA GLU A 111 1.38 -10.86 -0.75
C GLU A 111 0.67 -11.95 -1.57
N ALA A 112 1.23 -13.15 -1.64
CA ALA A 112 0.61 -14.27 -2.35
C ALA A 112 -0.75 -14.63 -1.77
N ASP A 113 -0.88 -14.66 -0.43
CA ASP A 113 -2.14 -14.92 0.25
C ASP A 113 -3.18 -13.83 -0.03
N LEU A 114 -2.77 -12.56 0.07
CA LEU A 114 -3.67 -11.43 -0.22
C LEU A 114 -4.16 -11.45 -1.66
N LYS A 115 -3.26 -11.71 -2.61
CA LYS A 115 -3.61 -11.84 -4.03
C LYS A 115 -4.61 -12.96 -4.30
N ALA A 116 -4.38 -14.13 -3.69
CA ALA A 116 -5.29 -15.26 -3.83
C ALA A 116 -6.68 -14.92 -3.31
N ARG A 117 -6.77 -14.29 -2.15
CA ARG A 117 -8.06 -13.88 -1.56
C ARG A 117 -8.77 -12.83 -2.41
N GLN A 118 -8.04 -11.86 -2.95
CA GLN A 118 -8.61 -10.86 -3.87
C GLN A 118 -9.18 -11.52 -5.12
N ASN A 119 -8.45 -12.44 -5.73
CA ASN A 119 -8.88 -13.11 -6.94
C ASN A 119 -10.10 -14.01 -6.70
N ASP A 120 -10.15 -14.69 -5.55
CA ASP A 120 -11.21 -15.64 -5.25
C ASP A 120 -12.52 -14.96 -4.81
N HIS A 121 -12.44 -13.77 -4.19
CA HIS A 121 -13.60 -13.15 -3.54
C HIS A 121 -13.92 -11.75 -4.05
N LEU A 122 -12.92 -10.90 -4.26
CA LEU A 122 -13.14 -9.51 -4.64
C LEU A 122 -13.21 -9.33 -6.17
N TYR A 123 -12.30 -9.96 -6.89
CA TYR A 123 -12.16 -9.81 -8.33
C TYR A 123 -12.70 -11.01 -9.12
N ASP A 124 -13.41 -11.91 -8.44
CA ASP A 124 -14.03 -13.06 -9.10
C ASP A 124 -14.98 -12.60 -10.22
N GLY A 125 -14.88 -13.25 -11.36
CA GLY A 125 -15.69 -12.91 -12.53
C GLY A 125 -15.18 -11.74 -13.36
N ILE A 126 -14.08 -11.10 -12.95
CA ILE A 126 -13.46 -10.01 -13.73
C ILE A 126 -12.31 -10.58 -14.55
N SER A 127 -12.30 -10.33 -15.87
CA SER A 127 -11.24 -10.83 -16.75
C SER A 127 -9.90 -10.16 -16.46
N ALA A 128 -8.79 -10.84 -16.75
CA ALA A 128 -7.45 -10.27 -16.65
C ALA A 128 -7.32 -9.02 -17.54
N LYS A 129 -7.96 -9.01 -18.70
CA LYS A 129 -7.97 -7.86 -19.61
C LYS A 129 -8.58 -6.63 -18.94
N ASP A 130 -9.74 -6.81 -18.29
CA ASP A 130 -10.44 -5.71 -17.62
C ASP A 130 -9.65 -5.22 -16.39
N MET A 131 -9.07 -6.14 -15.63
CA MET A 131 -8.20 -5.76 -14.49
C MET A 131 -6.97 -4.96 -14.94
N ASN A 132 -6.34 -5.38 -16.03
CA ASN A 132 -5.19 -4.65 -16.59
C ASN A 132 -5.58 -3.26 -17.07
N ALA A 133 -6.74 -3.12 -17.73
CA ALA A 133 -7.27 -1.84 -18.17
C ALA A 133 -7.57 -0.93 -16.96
N TYR A 134 -8.18 -1.48 -15.94
CA TYR A 134 -8.47 -0.76 -14.67
C TYR A 134 -7.21 -0.20 -14.04
N PHE A 135 -6.19 -1.02 -13.85
CA PHE A 135 -4.92 -0.55 -13.26
C PHE A 135 -4.19 0.43 -14.16
N THR A 136 -4.30 0.30 -15.48
CA THR A 136 -3.74 1.28 -16.42
C THR A 136 -4.37 2.65 -16.20
N VAL A 137 -5.71 2.70 -16.06
CA VAL A 137 -6.44 3.94 -15.76
C VAL A 137 -6.03 4.52 -14.41
N LEU A 138 -5.95 3.67 -13.37
CA LEU A 138 -5.53 4.13 -12.04
C LEU A 138 -4.14 4.75 -12.06
N ARG A 139 -3.18 4.14 -12.75
CA ARG A 139 -1.82 4.68 -12.87
C ARG A 139 -1.80 6.02 -13.58
N HIS A 140 -2.63 6.17 -14.62
CA HIS A 140 -2.75 7.44 -15.33
C HIS A 140 -3.29 8.54 -14.40
N LEU A 141 -4.35 8.25 -13.66
CA LEU A 141 -4.95 9.20 -12.73
C LEU A 141 -4.00 9.57 -11.60
N ALA A 142 -3.28 8.59 -11.05
CA ALA A 142 -2.31 8.82 -9.98
C ALA A 142 -1.16 9.75 -10.40
N ARG A 143 -0.74 9.71 -11.66
CA ARG A 143 0.29 10.63 -12.19
C ARG A 143 -0.20 12.06 -12.30
N SER A 144 -1.50 12.26 -12.46
CA SER A 144 -2.09 13.61 -12.60
C SER A 144 -1.99 14.43 -11.31
N GLU A 145 -1.77 13.79 -10.18
CA GLU A 145 -1.58 14.44 -8.89
C GLU A 145 -0.23 15.13 -8.75
N SER A 146 0.71 14.85 -9.64
CA SER A 146 2.08 15.35 -9.58
C SER A 146 2.25 16.74 -10.20
N VAL A 147 1.17 17.46 -10.43
CA VAL A 147 1.19 18.81 -11.02
C VAL A 147 1.19 19.88 -9.95
#